data_42d4382750153ea88c720cedcbbeee87
#
_entry.id   42d4382750153ea88c720cedcbbeee87
#
_cell.length_a   1.000
_cell.length_b   1.000
_cell.length_c   1.000
_cell.angle_alpha   90.00
_cell.angle_beta   90.00
_cell.angle_gamma   90.00
#
_symmetry.space_group_name_H-M   'P 1'
#
loop_
_entity.id
_entity.type
_entity.pdbx_description
1 polymer ?
#
loop_
_entity_poly.entity_id
_entity_poly.type
_entity_poly.pdbx_seq_one_letter_code
_entity_poly.pdbx_strand_id
1 'polypeptide(L)'
;MQLLKSCHYHVCMKVFIQENSWLAKLAAAKLKADQAAIVFGSTIHLHNTSRAAFLANKEWLCHELKHVEQYQQHGFAVFLVKYLLEWVKKGYYNNRFEIEARQNESNISLLKRVSIM
;
A
#
# COMPACT_ATOMS: atom_id res chain seq x y z
N MET A 1 19.08 0.08 -8.79
CA MET A 1 19.79 -0.43 -8.33
C MET A 1 20.08 -0.18 -6.98
N GLN A 2 20.27 0.97 -6.62
CA GLN A 2 20.53 1.26 -5.32
C GLN A 2 19.52 0.79 -4.38
N LEU A 3 18.28 0.82 -4.77
CA LEU A 3 17.26 0.40 -3.90
C LEU A 3 17.39 -1.02 -3.50
N LEU A 4 17.94 -1.80 -4.34
CA LEU A 4 18.10 -3.18 -4.04
C LEU A 4 18.97 -3.37 -2.87
N LYS A 5 19.78 -2.36 -2.55
CA LYS A 5 20.65 -2.49 -1.49
C LYS A 5 20.05 -2.46 -0.16
N SER A 6 18.89 -1.88 -0.01
CA SER A 6 18.26 -1.85 1.28
C SER A 6 17.64 -3.20 1.62
N CYS A 7 17.54 -4.09 0.64
CA CYS A 7 16.96 -5.39 0.87
C CYS A 7 18.06 -6.44 0.89
N HIS A 8 18.35 -6.95 2.07
CA HIS A 8 19.44 -7.91 2.24
C HIS A 8 18.97 -9.35 2.26
N TYR A 9 17.64 -9.55 2.19
CA TYR A 9 17.10 -10.90 2.30
C TYR A 9 16.63 -11.37 0.94
N HIS A 10 16.82 -12.66 0.68
CA HIS A 10 16.36 -13.22 -0.59
C HIS A 10 14.84 -13.25 -0.71
N VAL A 11 14.12 -12.95 0.37
CA VAL A 11 12.66 -12.89 0.33
C VAL A 11 12.14 -11.47 0.36
N CYS A 12 12.82 -10.56 -0.32
CA CYS A 12 12.33 -9.20 -0.44
C CYS A 12 11.06 -9.16 -1.24
N MET A 13 10.10 -8.38 -0.76
CA MET A 13 8.88 -8.15 -1.54
C MET A 13 9.19 -7.21 -2.68
N LYS A 14 8.78 -7.59 -3.88
CA LYS A 14 8.87 -6.71 -5.04
C LYS A 14 7.59 -5.92 -5.12
N VAL A 15 7.72 -4.60 -5.16
CA VAL A 15 6.59 -3.69 -5.15
C VAL A 15 6.63 -2.83 -6.39
N PHE A 16 5.48 -2.72 -7.06
CA PHE A 16 5.34 -1.94 -8.27
C PHE A 16 4.48 -0.72 -8.00
N ILE A 17 4.74 0.36 -8.72
CA ILE A 17 3.97 1.59 -8.56
C ILE A 17 3.42 1.97 -9.92
N GLN A 18 2.12 2.21 -10.00
CA GLN A 18 1.45 2.62 -11.22
C GLN A 18 0.80 3.98 -11.02
N GLU A 19 1.28 4.98 -11.74
CA GLU A 19 0.69 6.32 -11.72
C GLU A 19 -0.56 6.36 -12.58
N ASN A 20 -1.39 7.35 -12.35
CA ASN A 20 -2.59 7.62 -13.16
C ASN A 20 -3.50 6.40 -13.27
N SER A 21 -3.67 5.69 -12.18
CA SER A 21 -4.45 4.46 -12.17
C SER A 21 -5.95 4.77 -12.01
N TRP A 22 -6.76 4.17 -12.88
CA TRP A 22 -8.21 4.33 -12.76
C TRP A 22 -8.76 3.70 -11.47
N LEU A 23 -8.08 2.65 -10.96
CA LEU A 23 -8.46 2.05 -9.69
C LEU A 23 -8.30 3.04 -8.54
N ALA A 24 -7.15 3.75 -8.54
CA ALA A 24 -6.91 4.76 -7.51
C ALA A 24 -7.85 5.95 -7.69
N LYS A 25 -8.21 6.27 -8.92
CA LYS A 25 -9.15 7.34 -9.19
C LYS A 25 -10.53 7.01 -8.62
N LEU A 26 -10.97 5.76 -8.77
CA LEU A 26 -12.23 5.33 -8.19
C LEU A 26 -12.19 5.38 -6.66
N ALA A 27 -11.05 4.97 -6.08
CA ALA A 27 -10.89 5.03 -4.63
C ALA A 27 -10.95 6.46 -4.13
N ALA A 28 -10.30 7.39 -4.84
CA ALA A 28 -10.33 8.81 -4.48
C ALA A 28 -11.75 9.36 -4.52
N ALA A 29 -12.51 9.00 -5.55
CA ALA A 29 -13.89 9.44 -5.67
C ALA A 29 -14.74 8.90 -4.53
N LYS A 30 -14.57 7.63 -4.19
CA LYS A 30 -15.33 7.01 -3.11
C LYS A 30 -15.03 7.65 -1.76
N LEU A 31 -13.76 7.97 -1.52
CA LEU A 31 -13.34 8.57 -0.26
C LEU A 31 -13.41 10.10 -0.27
N LYS A 32 -13.80 10.69 -1.40
CA LYS A 32 -13.88 12.14 -1.58
C LYS A 32 -12.55 12.82 -1.28
N ALA A 33 -11.48 12.24 -1.82
CA ALA A 33 -10.13 12.74 -1.64
C ALA A 33 -9.57 13.24 -2.97
N ASP A 34 -8.64 14.20 -2.89
CA ASP A 34 -7.99 14.74 -4.09
C ASP A 34 -6.94 13.78 -4.63
N GLN A 35 -6.26 13.10 -3.74
CA GLN A 35 -5.23 12.14 -4.08
C GLN A 35 -5.55 10.80 -3.46
N ALA A 36 -5.06 9.74 -4.06
CA ALA A 36 -5.25 8.42 -3.46
C ALA A 36 -4.15 7.47 -3.85
N ALA A 37 -3.91 6.51 -2.97
CA ALA A 37 -3.11 5.33 -3.27
C ALA A 37 -3.92 4.13 -2.82
N ILE A 38 -3.92 3.08 -3.62
CA ILE A 38 -4.59 1.84 -3.26
C ILE A 38 -3.71 0.69 -3.69
N VAL A 39 -3.61 -0.32 -2.84
CA VAL A 39 -2.78 -1.50 -3.11
C VAL A 39 -3.65 -2.62 -3.63
N PHE A 40 -3.20 -3.23 -4.71
CA PHE A 40 -3.85 -4.39 -5.27
C PHE A 40 -2.76 -5.42 -5.54
N GLY A 41 -2.67 -6.43 -4.69
CA GLY A 41 -1.57 -7.38 -4.74
C GLY A 41 -0.26 -6.76 -4.31
N SER A 42 0.69 -6.65 -5.21
CA SER A 42 1.98 -6.03 -4.95
C SER A 42 2.18 -4.73 -5.73
N THR A 43 1.09 -4.19 -6.30
CA THR A 43 1.15 -2.92 -7.02
C THR A 43 0.44 -1.84 -6.23
N ILE A 44 1.11 -0.71 -6.05
CA ILE A 44 0.51 0.48 -5.44
C ILE A 44 0.03 1.36 -6.58
N HIS A 45 -1.27 1.60 -6.64
CA HIS A 45 -1.90 2.41 -7.68
C HIS A 45 -2.09 3.82 -7.15
N LEU A 46 -1.65 4.81 -7.92
CA LEU A 46 -1.69 6.21 -7.51
C LEU A 46 -2.66 7.01 -8.37
N HIS A 47 -3.33 7.96 -7.73
CA HIS A 47 -4.15 8.94 -8.43
C HIS A 47 -3.76 10.33 -7.96
N ASN A 48 -3.51 11.19 -8.93
CA ASN A 48 -3.21 12.61 -8.72
C ASN A 48 -1.98 12.85 -7.83
N THR A 49 -1.02 11.95 -7.89
CA THR A 49 0.28 12.14 -7.27
C THR A 49 1.29 11.38 -8.11
N SER A 50 2.51 11.89 -8.19
CA SER A 50 3.55 11.23 -8.95
C SER A 50 4.25 10.18 -8.12
N ARG A 51 4.94 9.27 -8.80
CA ARG A 51 5.79 8.28 -8.14
C ARG A 51 6.80 8.98 -7.21
N ALA A 52 7.45 10.02 -7.73
CA ALA A 52 8.48 10.72 -6.95
C ALA A 52 7.90 11.36 -5.69
N ALA A 53 6.76 12.03 -5.81
CA ALA A 53 6.13 12.66 -4.67
C ALA A 53 5.66 11.63 -3.64
N PHE A 54 5.09 10.53 -4.12
CA PHE A 54 4.63 9.47 -3.23
C PHE A 54 5.81 8.85 -2.47
N LEU A 55 6.90 8.52 -3.18
CA LEU A 55 8.07 7.92 -2.54
C LEU A 55 8.73 8.85 -1.54
N ALA A 56 8.61 10.16 -1.73
CA ALA A 56 9.17 11.12 -0.81
C ALA A 56 8.35 11.22 0.48
N ASN A 57 7.09 10.83 0.44
CA ASN A 57 6.24 10.82 1.63
C ASN A 57 6.35 9.47 2.32
N LYS A 58 7.30 9.37 3.25
CA LYS A 58 7.63 8.09 3.87
C LYS A 58 6.49 7.49 4.68
N GLU A 59 5.70 8.33 5.33
CA GLU A 59 4.56 7.82 6.10
C GLU A 59 3.50 7.20 5.20
N TRP A 60 3.21 7.87 4.11
CA TRP A 60 2.25 7.33 3.14
C TRP A 60 2.78 6.05 2.50
N LEU A 61 4.07 6.07 2.14
CA LEU A 61 4.71 4.88 1.57
C LEU A 61 4.64 3.69 2.54
N CYS A 62 4.99 3.90 3.81
CA CYS A 62 4.94 2.83 4.81
C CYS A 62 3.52 2.31 5.01
N HIS A 63 2.54 3.20 4.97
CA HIS A 63 1.13 2.81 5.06
C HIS A 63 0.77 1.83 3.95
N GLU A 64 1.13 2.18 2.70
CA GLU A 64 0.80 1.32 1.57
C GLU A 64 1.65 0.05 1.55
N LEU A 65 2.90 0.13 1.98
CA LEU A 65 3.73 -1.06 2.06
C LEU A 65 3.18 -2.07 3.08
N LYS A 66 2.53 -1.58 4.12
CA LYS A 66 1.89 -2.49 5.07
C LYS A 66 0.77 -3.26 4.40
N HIS A 67 0.02 -2.62 3.52
CA HIS A 67 -1.00 -3.34 2.76
C HIS A 67 -0.39 -4.39 1.83
N VAL A 68 0.75 -4.09 1.20
CA VAL A 68 1.44 -5.09 0.39
C VAL A 68 1.80 -6.29 1.26
N GLU A 69 2.33 -6.03 2.46
CA GLU A 69 2.69 -7.10 3.38
C GLU A 69 1.48 -7.91 3.80
N GLN A 70 0.34 -7.26 4.00
CA GLN A 70 -0.91 -7.95 4.34
C GLN A 70 -1.34 -8.90 3.22
N TYR A 71 -1.20 -8.48 1.97
CA TYR A 71 -1.47 -9.37 0.83
C TYR A 71 -0.52 -10.57 0.86
N GLN A 72 0.74 -10.34 1.19
CA GLN A 72 1.70 -11.43 1.25
C GLN A 72 1.37 -12.43 2.37
N GLN A 73 0.98 -11.91 3.52
CA GLN A 73 0.69 -12.76 4.69
C GLN A 73 -0.56 -13.60 4.52
N HIS A 74 -1.59 -13.02 3.91
CA HIS A 74 -2.88 -13.70 3.81
C HIS A 74 -3.13 -14.39 2.47
N GLY A 75 -2.39 -14.01 1.45
CA GLY A 75 -2.66 -14.41 0.08
C GLY A 75 -3.63 -13.43 -0.56
N PHE A 76 -3.55 -13.29 -1.89
CA PHE A 76 -4.28 -12.27 -2.61
C PHE A 76 -5.79 -12.33 -2.38
N ALA A 77 -6.39 -13.46 -2.70
CA ALA A 77 -7.85 -13.59 -2.63
C ALA A 77 -8.37 -13.51 -1.20
N VAL A 78 -7.66 -14.17 -0.28
CA VAL A 78 -8.09 -14.20 1.12
C VAL A 78 -8.03 -12.81 1.73
N PHE A 79 -6.94 -12.09 1.49
CA PHE A 79 -6.84 -10.74 2.03
C PHE A 79 -7.90 -9.82 1.45
N LEU A 80 -8.11 -9.89 0.13
CA LEU A 80 -9.08 -9.02 -0.51
C LEU A 80 -10.48 -9.24 0.08
N VAL A 81 -10.88 -10.49 0.28
CA VAL A 81 -12.18 -10.79 0.88
C VAL A 81 -12.26 -10.25 2.31
N LYS A 82 -11.21 -10.49 3.10
CA LYS A 82 -11.19 -10.01 4.50
C LYS A 82 -11.27 -8.49 4.56
N TYR A 83 -10.53 -7.82 3.68
CA TYR A 83 -10.52 -6.35 3.64
C TYR A 83 -11.91 -5.81 3.30
N LEU A 84 -12.55 -6.39 2.30
CA LEU A 84 -13.88 -5.93 1.87
C LEU A 84 -14.93 -6.18 2.95
N LEU A 85 -14.84 -7.31 3.65
CA LEU A 85 -15.76 -7.60 4.75
C LEU A 85 -15.60 -6.61 5.89
N GLU A 86 -14.35 -6.24 6.21
CA GLU A 86 -14.10 -5.23 7.23
C GLU A 86 -14.68 -3.88 6.80
N TRP A 87 -14.51 -3.54 5.53
CA TRP A 87 -15.03 -2.29 5.00
C TRP A 87 -16.56 -2.24 5.13
N VAL A 88 -17.24 -3.31 4.72
CA VAL A 88 -18.70 -3.36 4.79
C VAL A 88 -19.19 -3.24 6.23
N LYS A 89 -18.51 -3.91 7.15
CA LYS A 89 -18.94 -3.93 8.55
C LYS A 89 -18.58 -2.66 9.31
N LYS A 90 -17.42 -2.08 9.05
CA LYS A 90 -16.88 -1.03 9.91
C LYS A 90 -16.54 0.27 9.17
N GLY A 91 -16.61 0.28 7.85
CA GLY A 91 -16.20 1.41 7.04
C GLY A 91 -14.70 1.45 6.86
N TYR A 92 -14.24 2.42 6.07
CA TYR A 92 -12.82 2.52 5.73
C TYR A 92 -11.95 2.81 6.95
N TYR A 93 -12.32 3.83 7.72
CA TYR A 93 -11.46 4.29 8.80
C TYR A 93 -11.29 3.25 9.89
N ASN A 94 -12.32 2.51 10.20
CA ASN A 94 -12.31 1.50 11.26
C ASN A 94 -12.01 0.09 10.77
N ASN A 95 -11.68 -0.07 9.50
CA ASN A 95 -11.22 -1.32 8.94
C ASN A 95 -9.92 -1.71 9.65
N ARG A 96 -9.85 -2.90 10.24
CA ARG A 96 -8.69 -3.28 11.04
C ARG A 96 -7.38 -3.26 10.25
N PHE A 97 -7.45 -3.51 8.95
CA PHE A 97 -6.25 -3.50 8.11
C PHE A 97 -5.77 -2.08 7.85
N GLU A 98 -6.70 -1.12 7.81
CA GLU A 98 -6.34 0.29 7.72
C GLU A 98 -5.79 0.81 9.05
N ILE A 99 -6.34 0.34 10.16
CA ILE A 99 -5.81 0.69 11.46
C ILE A 99 -4.36 0.20 11.60
N GLU A 100 -4.10 -1.04 11.20
CA GLU A 100 -2.76 -1.59 11.23
C GLU A 100 -1.81 -0.81 10.32
N ALA A 101 -2.27 -0.43 9.15
CA ALA A 101 -1.45 0.35 8.23
C ALA A 101 -1.11 1.72 8.83
N ARG A 102 -2.07 2.38 9.48
CA ARG A 102 -1.79 3.65 10.15
C ARG A 102 -0.77 3.49 11.27
N GLN A 103 -0.85 2.40 12.01
CA GLN A 103 0.10 2.14 13.09
C GLN A 103 1.52 1.90 12.59
N ASN A 104 1.67 1.60 11.30
CA ASN A 104 2.96 1.30 10.71
C ASN A 104 3.54 2.45 9.87
N GLU A 105 2.93 3.64 9.93
CA GLU A 105 3.39 4.77 9.12
C GLU A 105 4.79 5.25 9.51
N SER A 106 5.23 4.96 10.73
CA SER A 106 6.57 5.30 11.16
C SER A 106 7.51 4.10 11.18
N ASN A 107 7.06 2.97 10.67
CA ASN A 107 7.85 1.75 10.72
C ASN A 107 8.81 1.67 9.53
N ILE A 108 9.97 2.29 9.67
CA ILE A 108 10.93 2.34 8.58
C ILE A 108 11.54 0.98 8.25
N SER A 109 11.36 -0.01 9.13
CA SER A 109 11.87 -1.34 8.83
C SER A 109 11.14 -1.96 7.63
N LEU A 110 9.92 -1.48 7.33
CA LEU A 110 9.22 -1.92 6.13
C LEU A 110 9.99 -1.58 4.88
N LEU A 111 10.67 -0.44 4.87
CA LEU A 111 11.45 0.00 3.71
C LEU A 111 12.61 -0.94 3.41
N LYS A 112 13.08 -1.64 4.43
CA LYS A 112 14.21 -2.55 4.27
C LYS A 112 13.82 -3.92 3.75
N ARG A 113 12.53 -4.19 3.71
CA ARG A 113 12.01 -5.50 3.29
C ARG A 113 11.43 -5.49 1.89
N VAL A 114 11.53 -4.36 1.19
CA VAL A 114 10.93 -4.23 -0.12
C VAL A 114 11.95 -3.78 -1.15
N SER A 115 11.67 -4.15 -2.37
CA SER A 115 12.42 -3.69 -3.54
C SER A 115 11.40 -3.00 -4.43
N ILE A 116 11.52 -1.67 -4.55
CA ILE A 116 10.56 -0.90 -5.36
C ILE A 116 11.05 -0.87 -6.80
N MET A 117 10.26 -1.47 -7.65
CA MET A 117 10.62 -1.68 -9.05
C MET A 117 10.38 -0.47 -9.94
#